data_b93549af8e41d2e342ec134a063ac5ab
#
_entry.id   b93549af8e41d2e342ec134a063ac5ab
#
_cell.length_a   1.000
_cell.length_b   1.000
_cell.length_c   1.000
_cell.angle_alpha   90.00
_cell.angle_beta   90.00
_cell.angle_gamma   90.00
#
_symmetry.space_group_name_H-M   'P 1'
#
loop_
_entity.id
_entity.type
_entity.pdbx_description
1 polymer ?
#
loop_
_entity_poly.entity_id
_entity_poly.type
_entity_poly.pdbx_seq_one_letter_code
_entity_poly.pdbx_strand_id
1 'polypeptide(L)'
;MSPAEIKVGQIGIKYLVDGSQSASIGMFELTVPPGSNVPPPHSHTNNEECLYVMEGTLRCTVGAETRDLSPGQSIGTPKGVAHGFSNPFQQTARALVVLSPDVGVNYFVDVAAVINAGGPPDKAALLAAMAKYGLVPAGPK
;
A
#
# COMPACT_ATOMS: atom_id res chain seq x y z
N MET A 1 15.23 10.47 -15.70
CA MET A 1 14.22 11.27 -14.97
C MET A 1 13.72 10.45 -13.78
N SER A 2 13.74 11.06 -12.61
CA SER A 2 13.23 10.38 -11.42
C SER A 2 11.71 10.29 -11.44
N PRO A 3 11.13 9.16 -11.02
CA PRO A 3 9.68 9.06 -10.89
C PRO A 3 9.18 10.07 -9.86
N ALA A 4 7.99 10.61 -10.10
CA ALA A 4 7.36 11.50 -9.14
C ALA A 4 6.82 10.69 -7.96
N GLU A 5 6.88 11.28 -6.78
CA GLU A 5 6.27 10.68 -5.60
C GLU A 5 4.80 11.07 -5.52
N ILE A 6 3.94 10.09 -5.29
CA ILE A 6 2.52 10.30 -5.07
C ILE A 6 2.29 10.33 -3.55
N LYS A 7 1.63 11.36 -3.06
CA LYS A 7 1.24 11.44 -1.67
C LYS A 7 -0.19 10.93 -1.51
N VAL A 8 -0.37 9.94 -0.64
CA VAL A 8 -1.67 9.44 -0.24
C VAL A 8 -1.80 9.76 1.24
N GLY A 9 -2.39 10.91 1.56
CA GLY A 9 -2.32 11.45 2.91
C GLY A 9 -0.87 11.75 3.26
N GLN A 10 -0.37 11.16 4.33
CA GLN A 10 1.02 11.34 4.77
C GLN A 10 1.98 10.34 4.11
N ILE A 11 1.45 9.31 3.48
CA ILE A 11 2.25 8.22 2.90
C ILE A 11 2.78 8.65 1.55
N GLY A 12 4.06 8.35 1.28
CA GLY A 12 4.69 8.58 -0.01
C GLY A 12 4.81 7.29 -0.80
N ILE A 13 4.47 7.36 -2.09
CA ILE A 13 4.58 6.23 -3.02
C ILE A 13 5.37 6.69 -4.22
N LYS A 14 6.52 6.09 -4.45
CA LYS A 14 7.39 6.41 -5.58
C LYS A 14 7.49 5.18 -6.47
N TYR A 15 6.79 5.22 -7.59
CA TYR A 15 6.80 4.10 -8.54
C TYR A 15 8.14 3.99 -9.24
N LEU A 16 8.68 2.78 -9.26
CA LEU A 16 9.93 2.46 -9.95
C LEU A 16 9.65 1.67 -11.23
N VAL A 17 8.71 0.75 -11.19
CA VAL A 17 8.31 -0.07 -12.35
C VAL A 17 6.78 -0.13 -12.37
N ASP A 18 6.17 0.34 -13.45
CA ASP A 18 4.72 0.19 -13.66
C ASP A 18 4.51 -0.89 -14.71
N GLY A 19 4.09 -2.07 -14.24
CA GLY A 19 3.83 -3.21 -15.11
C GLY A 19 2.37 -3.42 -15.47
N SER A 20 1.49 -2.47 -15.10
CA SER A 20 0.04 -2.68 -15.24
C SER A 20 -0.42 -2.86 -16.68
N GLN A 21 0.28 -2.25 -17.64
CA GLN A 21 -0.11 -2.31 -19.06
C GLN A 21 0.14 -3.68 -19.69
N SER A 22 1.03 -4.47 -19.12
CA SER A 22 1.41 -5.77 -19.69
C SER A 22 1.22 -6.91 -18.71
N ALA A 23 0.45 -6.70 -17.65
CA ALA A 23 0.23 -7.69 -16.58
C ALA A 23 1.55 -8.21 -15.99
N SER A 24 2.55 -7.32 -15.91
CA SER A 24 3.88 -7.61 -15.39
C SER A 24 4.00 -7.13 -13.95
N ILE A 25 5.15 -7.35 -13.34
CA ILE A 25 5.38 -6.91 -11.96
C ILE A 25 5.39 -5.39 -11.85
N GLY A 26 4.95 -4.91 -10.69
CA GLY A 26 5.12 -3.53 -10.29
C GLY A 26 6.07 -3.44 -9.12
N MET A 27 6.72 -2.29 -8.98
CA MET A 27 7.64 -2.05 -7.88
C MET A 27 7.61 -0.59 -7.50
N PHE A 28 7.49 -0.32 -6.21
CA PHE A 28 7.52 1.05 -5.74
C PHE A 28 8.14 1.14 -4.34
N GLU A 29 8.65 2.32 -4.02
CA GLU A 29 9.08 2.65 -2.68
C GLU A 29 7.93 3.25 -1.90
N LEU A 30 7.76 2.77 -0.67
CA LEU A 30 6.73 3.21 0.25
C LEU A 30 7.42 3.94 1.40
N THR A 31 6.96 5.16 1.70
CA THR A 31 7.44 5.93 2.84
C THR A 31 6.29 6.18 3.80
N VAL A 32 6.47 5.74 5.04
CA VAL A 32 5.41 5.78 6.06
C VAL A 32 5.92 6.55 7.28
N PRO A 33 5.57 7.84 7.41
CA PRO A 33 5.92 8.59 8.61
C PRO A 33 5.23 8.03 9.86
N PRO A 34 5.76 8.33 11.06
CA PRO A 34 5.13 7.90 12.31
C PRO A 34 3.67 8.35 12.39
N GLY A 35 2.81 7.45 12.84
CA GLY A 35 1.40 7.75 13.05
C GLY A 35 0.60 8.06 11.79
N SER A 36 1.10 7.70 10.62
CA SER A 36 0.39 7.97 9.36
C SER A 36 -0.97 7.32 9.34
N ASN A 37 -1.95 8.03 8.76
CA ASN A 37 -3.26 7.46 8.45
C ASN A 37 -3.09 6.60 7.19
N VAL A 38 -2.98 5.32 7.41
CA VAL A 38 -2.83 4.37 6.32
C VAL A 38 -4.21 3.92 5.85
N PRO A 39 -4.34 3.44 4.59
CA PRO A 39 -5.60 2.86 4.16
C PRO A 39 -6.01 1.71 5.07
N PRO A 40 -7.31 1.46 5.23
CA PRO A 40 -7.76 0.32 6.02
C PRO A 40 -7.27 -0.99 5.41
N PRO A 41 -7.16 -2.06 6.20
CA PRO A 41 -6.77 -3.36 5.68
C PRO A 41 -7.64 -3.78 4.51
N HIS A 42 -7.03 -4.43 3.53
CA HIS A 42 -7.72 -4.86 2.32
C HIS A 42 -7.03 -6.10 1.76
N SER A 43 -7.67 -6.73 0.78
CA SER A 43 -7.07 -7.82 0.02
C SER A 43 -7.06 -7.47 -1.46
N HIS A 44 -6.12 -8.07 -2.19
CA HIS A 44 -6.05 -7.95 -3.64
C HIS A 44 -6.58 -9.22 -4.27
N THR A 45 -7.61 -9.10 -5.09
CA THR A 45 -8.18 -10.26 -5.80
C THR A 45 -7.19 -10.81 -6.82
N ASN A 46 -6.42 -9.93 -7.47
CA ASN A 46 -5.63 -10.30 -8.65
C ASN A 46 -4.13 -10.20 -8.48
N ASN A 47 -3.65 -9.77 -7.31
CA ASN A 47 -2.23 -9.45 -7.12
C ASN A 47 -1.67 -10.14 -5.89
N GLU A 48 -0.44 -10.63 -6.02
CA GLU A 48 0.37 -10.98 -4.86
C GLU A 48 1.26 -9.80 -4.52
N GLU A 49 1.57 -9.61 -3.24
CA GLU A 49 2.36 -8.49 -2.79
C GLU A 49 3.49 -8.96 -1.90
N CYS A 50 4.66 -8.37 -2.07
CA CYS A 50 5.80 -8.60 -1.20
C CYS A 50 6.32 -7.25 -0.72
N LEU A 51 6.61 -7.15 0.58
CA LEU A 51 7.09 -5.91 1.18
C LEU A 51 8.40 -6.18 1.90
N TYR A 52 9.43 -5.37 1.61
CA TYR A 52 10.77 -5.49 2.15
C TYR A 52 11.15 -4.16 2.81
N VAL A 53 11.43 -4.17 4.11
CA VAL A 53 11.75 -2.95 4.84
C VAL A 53 13.21 -2.55 4.62
N MET A 54 13.44 -1.30 4.25
CA MET A 54 14.76 -0.73 4.01
C MET A 54 15.23 0.15 5.17
N GLU A 55 14.31 0.91 5.79
CA GLU A 55 14.63 1.82 6.89
C GLU A 55 13.49 1.83 7.88
N GLY A 56 13.80 2.06 9.16
CA GLY A 56 12.82 2.12 10.23
C GLY A 56 12.18 0.78 10.52
N THR A 57 11.06 0.79 11.22
CA THR A 57 10.29 -0.41 11.56
C THR A 57 8.85 -0.20 11.13
N LEU A 58 8.27 -1.20 10.50
CA LEU A 58 6.90 -1.14 10.00
C LEU A 58 6.12 -2.32 10.57
N ARG A 59 4.95 -2.04 11.14
CA ARG A 59 4.07 -3.09 11.63
C ARG A 59 3.20 -3.57 10.48
N CYS A 60 3.28 -4.86 10.16
CA CYS A 60 2.54 -5.44 9.03
C CYS A 60 1.66 -6.57 9.53
N THR A 61 0.43 -6.61 9.02
CA THR A 61 -0.52 -7.69 9.32
C THR A 61 -0.89 -8.36 8.01
N VAL A 62 -0.76 -9.69 7.98
CA VAL A 62 -1.18 -10.51 6.84
C VAL A 62 -2.03 -11.64 7.41
N GLY A 63 -3.32 -11.66 7.04
CA GLY A 63 -4.26 -12.61 7.64
C GLY A 63 -4.36 -12.38 9.14
N ALA A 64 -4.06 -13.42 9.92
CA ALA A 64 -4.11 -13.36 11.38
C ALA A 64 -2.74 -13.04 12.00
N GLU A 65 -1.68 -12.91 11.20
CA GLU A 65 -0.33 -12.69 11.69
C GLU A 65 0.05 -11.22 11.66
N THR A 66 0.56 -10.71 12.77
CA THR A 66 1.10 -9.34 12.86
C THR A 66 2.57 -9.43 13.23
N ARG A 67 3.42 -8.73 12.47
CA ARG A 67 4.86 -8.71 12.69
C ARG A 67 5.39 -7.28 12.58
N ASP A 68 6.36 -6.97 13.42
CA ASP A 68 7.12 -5.72 13.31
C ASP A 68 8.38 -6.02 12.50
N LEU A 69 8.47 -5.42 11.31
CA LEU A 69 9.57 -5.68 10.40
C LEU A 69 10.60 -4.58 10.49
N SER A 70 11.84 -4.97 10.72
CA SER A 70 13.01 -4.08 10.74
C SER A 70 13.77 -4.18 9.42
N PRO A 71 14.76 -3.28 9.16
CA PRO A 71 15.49 -3.32 7.90
C PRO A 71 16.06 -4.70 7.57
N GLY A 72 15.85 -5.14 6.33
CA GLY A 72 16.25 -6.45 5.87
C GLY A 72 15.20 -7.54 6.03
N GLN A 73 14.07 -7.23 6.66
CA GLN A 73 12.99 -8.21 6.85
C GLN A 73 11.86 -7.97 5.85
N SER A 74 11.13 -9.02 5.53
CA SER A 74 10.09 -8.98 4.51
C SER A 74 8.89 -9.82 4.88
N ILE A 75 7.77 -9.55 4.20
CA ILE A 75 6.55 -10.33 4.33
C ILE A 75 5.86 -10.41 2.98
N GLY A 76 5.32 -11.58 2.66
CA GLY A 76 4.54 -11.78 1.44
C GLY A 76 3.07 -11.92 1.74
N THR A 77 2.23 -11.40 0.84
CA THR A 77 0.78 -11.49 0.94
C THR A 77 0.23 -12.19 -0.30
N PRO A 78 -0.32 -13.41 -0.15
CA PRO A 78 -0.95 -14.10 -1.27
C PRO A 78 -2.22 -13.38 -1.73
N LYS A 79 -2.66 -13.68 -2.94
CA LYS A 79 -3.94 -13.17 -3.46
C LYS A 79 -5.07 -13.52 -2.49
N GLY A 80 -5.97 -12.58 -2.28
CA GLY A 80 -7.16 -12.80 -1.49
C GLY A 80 -6.97 -12.73 0.02
N VAL A 81 -5.73 -12.58 0.51
CA VAL A 81 -5.47 -12.50 1.95
C VAL A 81 -5.48 -11.04 2.37
N ALA A 82 -6.25 -10.75 3.42
CA ALA A 82 -6.32 -9.38 3.95
C ALA A 82 -4.99 -8.99 4.57
N HIS A 83 -4.57 -7.76 4.31
CA HIS A 83 -3.32 -7.24 4.84
C HIS A 83 -3.41 -5.74 5.09
N GLY A 84 -2.49 -5.24 5.91
CA GLY A 84 -2.36 -3.82 6.19
C GLY A 84 -1.02 -3.55 6.85
N PHE A 85 -0.68 -2.28 6.97
CA PHE A 85 0.53 -1.87 7.67
C PHE A 85 0.26 -0.61 8.47
N SER A 86 1.12 -0.34 9.45
CA SER A 86 1.05 0.88 10.25
C SER A 86 2.44 1.21 10.78
N ASN A 87 2.63 2.46 11.17
CA ASN A 87 3.88 2.87 11.81
C ASN A 87 3.57 3.49 13.17
N PRO A 88 3.44 2.67 14.24
CA PRO A 88 3.25 3.18 15.59
C PRO A 88 4.56 3.60 16.26
N PHE A 89 5.66 3.54 15.54
CA PHE A 89 6.99 3.86 16.06
C PHE A 89 7.33 5.32 15.83
N GLN A 90 8.55 5.74 16.20
CA GLN A 90 8.93 7.15 16.20
C GLN A 90 9.80 7.56 15.01
N GLN A 91 10.16 6.61 14.16
CA GLN A 91 10.96 6.87 12.97
C GLN A 91 10.15 6.60 11.71
N THR A 92 10.42 7.37 10.66
CA THR A 92 9.85 7.09 9.34
C THR A 92 10.34 5.74 8.85
N ALA A 93 9.43 4.92 8.35
CA ALA A 93 9.75 3.64 7.74
C ALA A 93 9.76 3.77 6.22
N ARG A 94 10.69 3.09 5.57
CA ARG A 94 10.74 2.98 4.12
C ARG A 94 10.81 1.51 3.74
N ALA A 95 10.02 1.15 2.72
CA ALA A 95 9.93 -0.23 2.26
C ALA A 95 9.87 -0.28 0.75
N LEU A 96 10.35 -1.36 0.18
CA LEU A 96 10.17 -1.68 -1.22
C LEU A 96 8.98 -2.62 -1.32
N VAL A 97 8.04 -2.31 -2.21
CA VAL A 97 6.85 -3.13 -2.44
C VAL A 97 6.86 -3.64 -3.86
N VAL A 98 6.62 -4.94 -4.02
CA VAL A 98 6.52 -5.61 -5.32
C VAL A 98 5.15 -6.23 -5.43
N LEU A 99 4.46 -5.96 -6.53
CA LEU A 99 3.15 -6.54 -6.84
C LEU A 99 3.25 -7.39 -8.11
N SER A 100 2.61 -8.54 -8.12
CA SER A 100 2.65 -9.46 -9.25
C SER A 100 1.27 -10.06 -9.50
N PRO A 101 0.60 -9.73 -10.62
CA PRO A 101 0.90 -8.59 -11.49
C PRO A 101 0.68 -7.25 -10.78
N ASP A 102 1.13 -6.17 -11.39
CA ASP A 102 1.01 -4.84 -10.80
C ASP A 102 -0.44 -4.37 -10.74
N VAL A 103 -0.79 -3.66 -9.67
CA VAL A 103 -2.06 -2.96 -9.57
C VAL A 103 -2.03 -1.66 -10.41
N GLY A 104 -0.84 -1.10 -10.58
CA GLY A 104 -0.60 0.07 -11.39
C GLY A 104 -0.60 1.38 -10.62
N VAL A 105 0.17 2.34 -11.13
CA VAL A 105 0.32 3.65 -10.50
C VAL A 105 -1.01 4.40 -10.44
N ASN A 106 -1.90 4.18 -11.41
CA ASN A 106 -3.18 4.89 -11.45
C ASN A 106 -4.08 4.57 -10.27
N TYR A 107 -3.96 3.38 -9.68
CA TYR A 107 -4.69 3.08 -8.44
C TYR A 107 -4.33 4.10 -7.35
N PHE A 108 -3.05 4.36 -7.16
CA PHE A 108 -2.60 5.30 -6.13
C PHE A 108 -2.99 6.73 -6.46
N VAL A 109 -2.98 7.11 -7.74
CA VAL A 109 -3.47 8.43 -8.18
C VAL A 109 -4.94 8.60 -7.83
N ASP A 110 -5.76 7.59 -8.12
CA ASP A 110 -7.20 7.65 -7.86
C ASP A 110 -7.49 7.70 -6.35
N VAL A 111 -6.80 6.88 -5.56
CA VAL A 111 -6.97 6.87 -4.10
C VAL A 111 -6.47 8.18 -3.49
N ALA A 112 -5.36 8.70 -3.99
CA ALA A 112 -4.82 9.99 -3.52
C ALA A 112 -5.82 11.12 -3.75
N ALA A 113 -6.50 11.13 -4.88
CA ALA A 113 -7.51 12.15 -5.17
C ALA A 113 -8.63 12.13 -4.13
N VAL A 114 -9.04 10.97 -3.66
CA VAL A 114 -10.07 10.83 -2.63
C VAL A 114 -9.55 11.25 -1.26
N ILE A 115 -8.39 10.72 -0.87
CA ILE A 115 -7.83 10.95 0.47
C ILE A 115 -7.39 12.40 0.66
N ASN A 116 -6.82 12.99 -0.38
CA ASN A 116 -6.22 14.34 -0.32
C ASN A 116 -7.23 15.45 -0.59
N ALA A 117 -8.50 15.12 -0.80
CA ALA A 117 -9.52 16.13 -1.10
C ALA A 117 -9.83 17.08 0.05
N GLY A 118 -9.41 16.71 1.27
CA GLY A 118 -9.67 17.46 2.49
C GLY A 118 -10.95 17.03 3.17
N GLY A 119 -11.02 17.28 4.47
CA GLY A 119 -12.17 16.87 5.28
C GLY A 119 -12.25 15.35 5.48
N PRO A 120 -13.37 14.85 6.00
CA PRO A 120 -13.55 13.41 6.16
C PRO A 120 -13.50 12.70 4.81
N PRO A 121 -12.84 11.53 4.73
CA PRO A 121 -12.78 10.79 3.46
C PRO A 121 -14.17 10.38 2.98
N ASP A 122 -14.38 10.46 1.67
CA ASP A 122 -15.59 9.96 1.02
C ASP A 122 -15.47 8.43 0.90
N LYS A 123 -16.13 7.72 1.79
CA LYS A 123 -16.04 6.25 1.82
C LYS A 123 -16.52 5.62 0.52
N ALA A 124 -17.60 6.13 -0.05
CA ALA A 124 -18.14 5.57 -1.29
C ALA A 124 -17.16 5.73 -2.44
N ALA A 125 -16.53 6.90 -2.55
CA ALA A 125 -15.52 7.15 -3.58
C ALA A 125 -14.28 6.28 -3.38
N LEU A 126 -13.85 6.09 -2.13
CA LEU A 126 -12.71 5.25 -1.81
C LEU A 126 -12.98 3.78 -2.18
N LEU A 127 -14.16 3.27 -1.81
CA LEU A 127 -14.54 1.89 -2.13
C LEU A 127 -14.65 1.68 -3.64
N ALA A 128 -15.16 2.68 -4.37
CA ALA A 128 -15.25 2.61 -5.82
C ALA A 128 -13.87 2.57 -6.46
N ALA A 129 -12.93 3.38 -5.98
CA ALA A 129 -11.55 3.37 -6.46
C ALA A 129 -10.89 2.02 -6.20
N MET A 130 -11.07 1.47 -5.00
CA MET A 130 -10.53 0.15 -4.65
C MET A 130 -11.10 -0.95 -5.55
N ALA A 131 -12.43 -0.98 -5.72
CA ALA A 131 -13.10 -2.00 -6.51
C ALA A 131 -12.65 -1.98 -7.98
N LYS A 132 -12.39 -0.81 -8.52
CA LYS A 132 -11.94 -0.66 -9.90
C LYS A 132 -10.65 -1.43 -10.17
N TYR A 133 -9.80 -1.60 -9.15
CA TYR A 133 -8.50 -2.28 -9.28
C TYR A 133 -8.48 -3.63 -8.59
N GLY A 134 -9.63 -4.16 -8.23
CA GLY A 134 -9.73 -5.49 -7.63
C GLY A 134 -9.36 -5.57 -6.16
N LEU A 135 -9.36 -4.45 -5.45
CA LEU A 135 -9.14 -4.45 -4.02
C LEU A 135 -10.46 -4.59 -3.27
N VAL A 136 -10.45 -5.40 -2.22
CA VAL A 136 -11.61 -5.65 -1.38
C VAL A 136 -11.27 -5.20 0.05
N PRO A 137 -12.02 -4.24 0.60
CA PRO A 137 -11.76 -3.83 1.98
C PRO A 137 -12.01 -5.00 2.92
N ALA A 138 -11.15 -5.15 3.93
CA ALA A 138 -11.41 -6.10 5.01
C ALA A 138 -12.54 -5.54 5.83
N GLY A 139 -13.64 -6.26 5.89
CA GLY A 139 -14.82 -5.79 6.58
C GLY A 139 -14.60 -5.61 8.07
N PRO A 140 -15.37 -4.74 8.71
CA PRO A 140 -15.34 -4.66 10.17
C PRO A 140 -15.80 -6.00 10.75
N LYS A 141 -15.16 -6.36 11.83
CA LYS A 141 -15.51 -7.58 12.56
C LYS A 141 -16.51 -7.26 13.63
#